data_7ff3eaa5bec8f7a90f4c6c1e7d423fd2
#
_entry.id   7ff3eaa5bec8f7a90f4c6c1e7d423fd2
#
_cell.length_a   1.000
_cell.length_b   1.000
_cell.length_c   1.000
_cell.angle_alpha   90.00
_cell.angle_beta   90.00
_cell.angle_gamma   90.00
#
_symmetry.space_group_name_H-M   'P 1'
#
loop_
_entity.id
_entity.type
_entity.pdbx_description
1 polymer ?
#
loop_
_entity_poly.entity_id
_entity_poly.type
_entity_poly.pdbx_seq_one_letter_code
_entity_poly.pdbx_strand_id
1 'polypeptide(L)'
;MITGAGQADAALILVPAEKGGFEAAIAKGNRATGEVEGQTRQHARLLALLGVEQVIVGINKMDTCDWSEARFNEIKTEMVGMLKDAGLKPKKCPVIPYSGFHGENLVDPTDKMPWYKGWSANLNKDTTIQGVTILDALEKYVKPPKRNLDGPLRIPIGQTYNIKGVGAVICGRVEQGVAKLEDKIAIAPGGFNDLKLFSLEMHRKKYSEAVPGDNVGMTIKGLDKNNMPKSGDLIFRPSEGMVKPTKSFVAQVVVQEHPGQLKVGFSPIIYCRTAKTACKMTKINWKMGKKTGGQKMDSPPFLERGESAEVVFEPCKPFIVEAFDKVPGMGRIAVMDSNALIMLGKVLSVESEA
;
A
#
# COMPACT_ATOMS: atom_id res chain seq x y z
N MET A 1 -3.87 -3.74 8.33
CA MET A 1 -3.09 -4.07 7.12
C MET A 1 -2.71 -2.86 6.28
N ILE A 2 -3.62 -1.94 5.94
CA ILE A 2 -3.34 -0.75 5.09
C ILE A 2 -2.14 0.05 5.61
N THR A 3 -2.09 0.34 6.91
CA THR A 3 -0.99 1.11 7.52
C THR A 3 0.38 0.42 7.38
N GLY A 4 0.44 -0.90 7.59
CA GLY A 4 1.69 -1.67 7.45
C GLY A 4 2.10 -1.86 5.99
N ALA A 5 1.16 -2.25 5.13
CA ALA A 5 1.43 -2.44 3.70
C ALA A 5 1.78 -1.12 2.98
N GLY A 6 1.23 0.02 3.46
CA GLY A 6 1.59 1.35 2.94
C GLY A 6 3.05 1.74 3.18
N GLN A 7 3.74 1.07 4.10
CA GLN A 7 5.15 1.31 4.42
C GLN A 7 6.10 0.25 3.80
N ALA A 8 5.56 -0.76 3.12
CA ALA A 8 6.32 -1.86 2.57
C ALA A 8 6.77 -1.62 1.13
N ASP A 9 7.96 -2.10 0.77
CA ASP A 9 8.49 -2.11 -0.59
C ASP A 9 8.35 -3.47 -1.27
N ALA A 10 8.21 -4.52 -0.48
CA ALA A 10 7.97 -5.89 -0.91
C ALA A 10 6.95 -6.56 0.02
N ALA A 11 6.27 -7.57 -0.48
CA ALA A 11 5.32 -8.35 0.29
C ALA A 11 5.56 -9.85 0.11
N LEU A 12 5.48 -10.58 1.22
CA LEU A 12 5.45 -12.02 1.25
C LEU A 12 4.01 -12.46 1.60
N ILE A 13 3.29 -12.95 0.61
CA ILE A 13 1.94 -13.50 0.79
C ILE A 13 2.07 -14.96 1.19
N LEU A 14 1.62 -15.28 2.39
CA LEU A 14 1.64 -16.63 2.93
C LEU A 14 0.25 -17.27 2.82
N VAL A 15 0.19 -18.45 2.22
CA VAL A 15 -1.04 -19.26 2.13
C VAL A 15 -0.78 -20.67 2.65
N PRO A 16 -1.74 -21.30 3.37
CA PRO A 16 -1.58 -22.66 3.82
C PRO A 16 -1.83 -23.66 2.68
N ALA A 17 -1.08 -24.76 2.67
CA ALA A 17 -1.35 -25.89 1.76
C ALA A 17 -2.53 -26.76 2.23
N GLU A 18 -2.90 -26.64 3.49
CA GLU A 18 -3.97 -27.39 4.15
C GLU A 18 -5.31 -27.22 3.43
N LYS A 19 -6.02 -28.35 3.22
CA LYS A 19 -7.37 -28.34 2.62
C LYS A 19 -8.37 -27.61 3.50
N GLY A 20 -9.24 -26.81 2.89
CA GLY A 20 -10.21 -25.95 3.57
C GLY A 20 -9.61 -24.61 4.02
N GLY A 21 -8.37 -24.57 4.52
CA GLY A 21 -7.71 -23.33 4.93
C GLY A 21 -7.33 -22.44 3.75
N PHE A 22 -6.79 -23.02 2.69
CA PHE A 22 -6.46 -22.29 1.47
C PHE A 22 -7.71 -21.77 0.75
N GLU A 23 -8.73 -22.64 0.57
CA GLU A 23 -9.98 -22.30 -0.13
C GLU A 23 -10.70 -21.13 0.55
N ALA A 24 -10.78 -21.16 1.87
CA ALA A 24 -11.37 -20.06 2.64
C ALA A 24 -10.58 -18.74 2.46
N ALA A 25 -9.24 -18.82 2.45
CA ALA A 25 -8.38 -17.66 2.34
C ALA A 25 -8.48 -16.94 0.97
N ILE A 26 -8.81 -17.68 -0.10
CA ILE A 26 -8.91 -17.15 -1.48
C ILE A 26 -10.35 -17.04 -1.99
N ALA A 27 -11.35 -17.35 -1.19
CA ALA A 27 -12.76 -17.32 -1.59
C ALA A 27 -13.11 -16.00 -2.28
N LYS A 28 -13.87 -16.07 -3.37
CA LYS A 28 -14.28 -14.89 -4.14
C LYS A 28 -15.28 -14.02 -3.37
N GLY A 29 -16.02 -14.63 -2.45
CA GLY A 29 -17.12 -13.99 -1.76
C GLY A 29 -18.28 -13.64 -2.70
N ASN A 30 -19.42 -13.40 -2.12
CA ASN A 30 -20.59 -12.88 -2.85
C ASN A 30 -21.38 -11.99 -1.91
N ARG A 31 -21.29 -10.68 -2.09
CA ARG A 31 -22.00 -9.72 -1.25
C ARG A 31 -23.52 -9.84 -1.33
N ALA A 32 -24.06 -10.30 -2.48
CA ALA A 32 -25.49 -10.48 -2.63
C ALA A 32 -26.03 -11.63 -1.77
N THR A 33 -25.22 -12.68 -1.53
CA THR A 33 -25.53 -13.82 -0.67
C THR A 33 -24.96 -13.69 0.74
N GLY A 34 -24.22 -12.60 1.05
CA GLY A 34 -23.56 -12.38 2.33
C GLY A 34 -22.26 -13.18 2.52
N GLU A 35 -21.77 -13.84 1.50
CA GLU A 35 -20.50 -14.56 1.55
C GLU A 35 -19.31 -13.59 1.60
N VAL A 36 -18.44 -13.81 2.58
CA VAL A 36 -17.26 -12.95 2.81
C VAL A 36 -16.14 -13.32 1.85
N GLU A 37 -15.52 -12.30 1.25
CA GLU A 37 -14.33 -12.48 0.43
C GLU A 37 -13.13 -12.92 1.29
N GLY A 38 -12.33 -13.86 0.80
CA GLY A 38 -11.15 -14.36 1.49
C GLY A 38 -10.11 -13.26 1.74
N GLN A 39 -9.50 -13.29 2.93
CA GLN A 39 -8.54 -12.26 3.34
C GLN A 39 -7.33 -12.14 2.41
N THR A 40 -6.80 -13.26 1.91
CA THR A 40 -5.65 -13.25 1.00
C THR A 40 -5.96 -12.49 -0.29
N ARG A 41 -7.17 -12.64 -0.82
CA ARG A 41 -7.63 -11.91 -2.01
C ARG A 41 -7.72 -10.41 -1.75
N GLN A 42 -8.29 -10.01 -0.62
CA GLN A 42 -8.34 -8.60 -0.21
C GLN A 42 -6.94 -8.01 -0.03
N HIS A 43 -6.04 -8.78 0.59
CA HIS A 43 -4.66 -8.37 0.81
C HIS A 43 -3.89 -8.19 -0.50
N ALA A 44 -4.03 -9.10 -1.46
CA ALA A 44 -3.39 -8.98 -2.77
C ALA A 44 -3.84 -7.73 -3.53
N ARG A 45 -5.14 -7.40 -3.48
CA ARG A 45 -5.66 -6.17 -4.07
C ARG A 45 -5.09 -4.92 -3.39
N LEU A 46 -5.02 -4.91 -2.06
CA LEU A 46 -4.44 -3.79 -1.31
C LEU A 46 -2.95 -3.59 -1.63
N LEU A 47 -2.17 -4.65 -1.77
CA LEU A 47 -0.75 -4.56 -2.18
C LEU A 47 -0.61 -3.92 -3.56
N ALA A 48 -1.38 -4.38 -4.53
CA ALA A 48 -1.38 -3.81 -5.88
C ALA A 48 -1.73 -2.31 -5.86
N LEU A 49 -2.70 -1.94 -5.03
CA LEU A 49 -3.14 -0.58 -4.83
C LEU A 49 -2.04 0.32 -4.24
N LEU A 50 -1.43 -0.13 -3.16
CA LEU A 50 -0.39 0.62 -2.47
C LEU A 50 0.90 0.70 -3.30
N GLY A 51 0.93 0.01 -4.46
CA GLY A 51 2.06 0.00 -5.37
C GLY A 51 3.20 -0.90 -4.94
N VAL A 52 2.91 -1.89 -4.11
CA VAL A 52 3.87 -2.93 -3.78
C VAL A 52 3.94 -3.91 -4.95
N GLU A 53 4.92 -3.71 -5.82
CA GLU A 53 5.08 -4.51 -7.06
C GLU A 53 5.88 -5.78 -6.84
N GLN A 54 6.70 -5.83 -5.80
CA GLN A 54 7.55 -6.97 -5.46
C GLN A 54 6.80 -7.89 -4.53
N VAL A 55 6.24 -8.96 -5.07
CA VAL A 55 5.44 -9.92 -4.31
C VAL A 55 6.04 -11.31 -4.43
N ILE A 56 6.24 -11.96 -3.29
CA ILE A 56 6.63 -13.35 -3.14
C ILE A 56 5.43 -14.11 -2.61
N VAL A 57 5.15 -15.29 -3.12
CA VAL A 57 4.11 -16.19 -2.62
C VAL A 57 4.76 -17.37 -1.93
N GLY A 58 4.50 -17.54 -0.64
CA GLY A 58 4.92 -18.68 0.14
C GLY A 58 3.75 -19.64 0.40
N ILE A 59 3.83 -20.87 -0.09
CA ILE A 59 2.86 -21.93 0.18
C ILE A 59 3.36 -22.71 1.38
N ASN A 60 2.82 -22.37 2.55
CA ASN A 60 3.23 -22.89 3.84
C ASN A 60 2.47 -24.17 4.21
N LYS A 61 2.97 -24.87 5.23
CA LYS A 61 2.39 -26.10 5.77
C LYS A 61 2.34 -27.24 4.75
N MET A 62 3.37 -27.36 3.88
CA MET A 62 3.47 -28.46 2.95
C MET A 62 3.56 -29.82 3.63
N ASP A 63 3.99 -29.86 4.88
CA ASP A 63 3.99 -31.02 5.77
C ASP A 63 2.60 -31.59 6.02
N THR A 64 1.55 -30.76 6.02
CA THR A 64 0.15 -31.20 6.27
C THR A 64 -0.51 -31.89 5.06
N CYS A 65 0.16 -31.85 3.92
CA CYS A 65 -0.33 -32.49 2.68
C CYS A 65 0.72 -33.45 2.08
N ASP A 66 1.54 -34.07 2.93
CA ASP A 66 2.55 -35.07 2.56
C ASP A 66 3.50 -34.58 1.44
N TRP A 67 3.86 -33.29 1.46
CA TRP A 67 4.76 -32.64 0.50
C TRP A 67 4.31 -32.80 -0.97
N SER A 68 3.01 -32.86 -1.19
CA SER A 68 2.37 -33.20 -2.49
C SER A 68 2.64 -32.15 -3.57
N GLU A 69 3.25 -32.58 -4.68
CA GLU A 69 3.42 -31.78 -5.89
C GLU A 69 2.08 -31.38 -6.50
N ALA A 70 1.11 -32.29 -6.54
CA ALA A 70 -0.22 -32.03 -7.09
C ALA A 70 -0.91 -30.87 -6.34
N ARG A 71 -0.84 -30.89 -5.00
CA ARG A 71 -1.41 -29.82 -4.15
C ARG A 71 -0.70 -28.49 -4.36
N PHE A 72 0.62 -28.50 -4.46
CA PHE A 72 1.38 -27.30 -4.79
C PHE A 72 0.96 -26.68 -6.12
N ASN A 73 0.86 -27.49 -7.16
CA ASN A 73 0.49 -27.01 -8.50
C ASN A 73 -0.93 -26.48 -8.58
N GLU A 74 -1.88 -27.09 -7.86
CA GLU A 74 -3.24 -26.58 -7.68
C GLU A 74 -3.23 -25.19 -7.07
N ILE A 75 -2.63 -25.02 -5.90
CA ILE A 75 -2.54 -23.75 -5.18
C ILE A 75 -1.81 -22.69 -6.01
N LYS A 76 -0.70 -23.04 -6.64
CA LYS A 76 0.06 -22.14 -7.51
C LYS A 76 -0.80 -21.60 -8.65
N THR A 77 -1.61 -22.44 -9.30
CA THR A 77 -2.48 -22.04 -10.39
C THR A 77 -3.53 -21.05 -9.93
N GLU A 78 -4.20 -21.32 -8.81
CA GLU A 78 -5.18 -20.42 -8.21
C GLU A 78 -4.56 -19.09 -7.77
N MET A 79 -3.38 -19.11 -7.15
CA MET A 79 -2.66 -17.90 -6.73
C MET A 79 -2.25 -17.03 -7.92
N VAL A 80 -1.77 -17.63 -9.01
CA VAL A 80 -1.43 -16.92 -10.26
C VAL A 80 -2.67 -16.22 -10.83
N GLY A 81 -3.82 -16.90 -10.86
CA GLY A 81 -5.10 -16.33 -11.27
C GLY A 81 -5.51 -15.16 -10.39
N MET A 82 -5.48 -15.36 -9.08
CA MET A 82 -5.84 -14.34 -8.08
C MET A 82 -4.94 -13.10 -8.17
N LEU A 83 -3.63 -13.26 -8.29
CA LEU A 83 -2.69 -12.15 -8.42
C LEU A 83 -2.94 -11.34 -9.70
N LYS A 84 -3.26 -12.01 -10.81
CA LYS A 84 -3.64 -11.37 -12.08
C LYS A 84 -4.93 -10.56 -11.91
N ASP A 85 -5.94 -11.13 -11.28
CA ASP A 85 -7.21 -10.44 -10.99
C ASP A 85 -7.03 -9.22 -10.08
N ALA A 86 -6.07 -9.29 -9.16
CA ALA A 86 -5.68 -8.17 -8.29
C ALA A 86 -4.88 -7.07 -9.02
N GLY A 87 -4.48 -7.26 -10.28
CA GLY A 87 -3.69 -6.30 -11.05
C GLY A 87 -2.17 -6.43 -10.88
N LEU A 88 -1.71 -7.47 -10.19
CA LEU A 88 -0.29 -7.82 -10.06
C LEU A 88 0.21 -8.58 -11.29
N LYS A 89 1.54 -8.72 -11.41
CA LYS A 89 2.18 -9.41 -12.54
C LYS A 89 2.70 -10.78 -12.11
N PRO A 90 1.90 -11.88 -12.20
CA PRO A 90 2.25 -13.18 -11.63
C PRO A 90 3.57 -13.77 -12.16
N LYS A 91 3.93 -13.50 -13.42
CA LYS A 91 5.19 -13.95 -14.03
C LYS A 91 6.44 -13.36 -13.35
N LYS A 92 6.25 -12.31 -12.56
CA LYS A 92 7.32 -11.69 -11.78
C LYS A 92 7.35 -12.17 -10.32
N CYS A 93 6.37 -12.95 -9.88
CA CYS A 93 6.21 -13.35 -8.49
C CYS A 93 6.79 -14.76 -8.27
N PRO A 94 7.85 -14.91 -7.47
CA PRO A 94 8.28 -16.23 -7.00
C PRO A 94 7.15 -16.94 -6.26
N VAL A 95 6.96 -18.25 -6.50
CA VAL A 95 6.00 -19.10 -5.77
C VAL A 95 6.78 -20.27 -5.18
N ILE A 96 6.80 -20.37 -3.84
CA ILE A 96 7.73 -21.20 -3.10
C ILE A 96 6.97 -22.11 -2.13
N PRO A 97 7.08 -23.44 -2.25
CA PRO A 97 6.56 -24.37 -1.24
C PRO A 97 7.53 -24.45 -0.07
N TYR A 98 7.00 -24.47 1.15
CA TYR A 98 7.82 -24.57 2.36
C TYR A 98 7.02 -25.05 3.57
N SER A 99 7.71 -25.43 4.65
CA SER A 99 7.11 -25.62 5.97
C SER A 99 7.82 -24.74 6.99
N GLY A 100 7.09 -23.76 7.52
CA GLY A 100 7.60 -22.88 8.57
C GLY A 100 7.80 -23.61 9.90
N PHE A 101 7.03 -24.67 10.16
CA PHE A 101 7.14 -25.46 11.40
C PHE A 101 8.39 -26.33 11.41
N HIS A 102 8.70 -26.97 10.29
CA HIS A 102 9.89 -27.83 10.16
C HIS A 102 11.15 -27.10 9.68
N GLY A 103 11.03 -25.83 9.28
CA GLY A 103 12.14 -25.06 8.71
C GLY A 103 12.49 -25.42 7.26
N GLU A 104 11.74 -26.33 6.65
CA GLU A 104 12.03 -26.87 5.33
C GLU A 104 11.82 -25.81 4.22
N ASN A 105 12.82 -25.65 3.36
CA ASN A 105 12.84 -24.70 2.24
C ASN A 105 12.71 -23.23 2.64
N LEU A 106 13.03 -22.87 3.90
CA LEU A 106 13.10 -21.49 4.36
C LEU A 106 14.47 -20.87 4.04
N VAL A 107 15.52 -21.48 4.57
CA VAL A 107 16.93 -21.05 4.44
C VAL A 107 17.65 -21.99 3.49
N ASP A 108 17.59 -23.29 3.78
CA ASP A 108 18.21 -24.34 3.00
C ASP A 108 17.17 -25.09 2.14
N PRO A 109 17.55 -25.57 0.94
CA PRO A 109 16.73 -26.48 0.16
C PRO A 109 16.36 -27.74 0.93
N THR A 110 15.22 -28.34 0.61
CA THR A 110 14.73 -29.56 1.27
C THR A 110 14.75 -30.75 0.36
N ASP A 111 15.09 -31.94 0.90
CA ASP A 111 15.00 -33.22 0.19
C ASP A 111 13.57 -33.80 0.17
N LYS A 112 12.66 -33.25 0.99
CA LYS A 112 11.27 -33.73 1.09
C LYS A 112 10.43 -33.39 -0.14
N MET A 113 10.88 -32.43 -0.95
CA MET A 113 10.22 -32.01 -2.18
C MET A 113 11.15 -32.13 -3.40
N PRO A 114 11.57 -33.36 -3.79
CA PRO A 114 12.53 -33.57 -4.88
C PRO A 114 12.01 -33.12 -6.25
N TRP A 115 10.69 -33.00 -6.40
CA TRP A 115 10.01 -32.47 -7.57
C TRP A 115 10.18 -30.95 -7.72
N TYR A 116 10.43 -30.22 -6.64
CA TYR A 116 10.56 -28.77 -6.67
C TYR A 116 11.99 -28.37 -7.10
N LYS A 117 12.11 -27.79 -8.27
CA LYS A 117 13.41 -27.39 -8.86
C LYS A 117 13.75 -25.91 -8.64
N GLY A 118 12.95 -25.21 -7.83
CA GLY A 118 13.11 -23.81 -7.55
C GLY A 118 12.08 -22.91 -8.26
N TRP A 119 12.22 -21.62 -8.02
CA TRP A 119 11.38 -20.58 -8.61
C TRP A 119 12.15 -19.77 -9.65
N SER A 120 11.42 -19.16 -10.57
CA SER A 120 11.95 -18.17 -11.51
C SER A 120 11.02 -16.96 -11.57
N ALA A 121 11.59 -15.76 -11.68
CA ALA A 121 10.87 -14.52 -11.82
C ALA A 121 11.43 -13.69 -12.97
N ASN A 122 10.56 -13.35 -13.92
CA ASN A 122 10.94 -12.53 -15.09
C ASN A 122 10.75 -11.06 -14.74
N LEU A 123 11.82 -10.35 -14.38
CA LEU A 123 11.76 -8.93 -14.03
C LEU A 123 11.55 -8.05 -15.27
N ASN A 124 12.29 -8.35 -16.35
CA ASN A 124 12.23 -7.68 -17.64
C ASN A 124 12.32 -8.72 -18.77
N LYS A 125 12.29 -8.28 -20.03
CA LYS A 125 12.44 -9.18 -21.20
C LYS A 125 13.73 -10.00 -21.16
N ASP A 126 14.80 -9.41 -20.61
CA ASP A 126 16.15 -9.97 -20.65
C ASP A 126 16.68 -10.39 -19.27
N THR A 127 15.91 -10.22 -18.20
CA THR A 127 16.37 -10.50 -16.85
C THR A 127 15.43 -11.49 -16.16
N THR A 128 15.92 -12.71 -15.98
CA THR A 128 15.27 -13.75 -15.17
C THR A 128 16.12 -14.02 -13.94
N ILE A 129 15.49 -13.99 -12.77
CA ILE A 129 16.13 -14.33 -11.49
C ILE A 129 15.59 -15.69 -11.06
N GLN A 130 16.45 -16.49 -10.47
CA GLN A 130 16.12 -17.84 -10.01
C GLN A 130 16.65 -18.09 -8.60
N GLY A 131 15.97 -18.96 -7.89
CA GLY A 131 16.35 -19.41 -6.54
C GLY A 131 15.51 -20.61 -6.13
N VAL A 132 15.73 -21.09 -4.92
CA VAL A 132 15.02 -22.26 -4.39
C VAL A 132 14.21 -21.87 -3.15
N THR A 133 14.84 -21.23 -2.17
CA THR A 133 14.28 -21.00 -0.83
C THR A 133 13.56 -19.65 -0.71
N ILE A 134 12.88 -19.45 0.42
CA ILE A 134 12.33 -18.14 0.79
C ILE A 134 13.44 -17.10 0.95
N LEU A 135 14.57 -17.49 1.60
CA LEU A 135 15.71 -16.61 1.78
C LEU A 135 16.30 -16.18 0.44
N ASP A 136 16.47 -17.10 -0.51
CA ASP A 136 16.87 -16.79 -1.88
C ASP A 136 15.98 -15.71 -2.52
N ALA A 137 14.66 -15.81 -2.30
CA ALA A 137 13.74 -14.84 -2.85
C ALA A 137 13.88 -13.46 -2.20
N LEU A 138 14.10 -13.42 -0.89
CA LEU A 138 14.32 -12.15 -0.18
C LEU A 138 15.63 -11.49 -0.62
N GLU A 139 16.71 -12.23 -0.80
CA GLU A 139 18.03 -11.71 -1.14
C GLU A 139 18.17 -11.35 -2.63
N LYS A 140 17.69 -12.23 -3.52
CA LYS A 140 17.90 -12.11 -4.97
C LYS A 140 16.82 -11.31 -5.68
N TYR A 141 15.55 -11.47 -5.26
CA TYR A 141 14.40 -10.89 -5.94
C TYR A 141 14.03 -9.51 -5.38
N VAL A 142 14.05 -9.32 -4.05
CA VAL A 142 13.67 -8.04 -3.44
C VAL A 142 14.80 -7.02 -3.63
N LYS A 143 14.45 -5.88 -4.21
CA LYS A 143 15.39 -4.76 -4.40
C LYS A 143 14.77 -3.45 -3.90
N PRO A 144 15.55 -2.57 -3.27
CA PRO A 144 15.07 -1.24 -2.93
C PRO A 144 14.55 -0.53 -4.18
N PRO A 145 13.36 0.06 -4.16
CA PRO A 145 12.85 0.84 -5.28
C PRO A 145 13.67 2.13 -5.47
N LYS A 146 13.64 2.67 -6.68
CA LYS A 146 14.21 4.00 -6.94
C LYS A 146 13.41 5.05 -6.14
N ARG A 147 14.10 5.94 -5.46
CA ARG A 147 13.53 6.95 -4.58
C ARG A 147 14.02 8.34 -4.96
N ASN A 148 13.15 9.34 -4.76
CA ASN A 148 13.47 10.72 -5.07
C ASN A 148 14.12 11.38 -3.83
N LEU A 149 15.44 11.55 -3.88
CA LEU A 149 16.23 12.22 -2.85
C LEU A 149 16.13 13.75 -2.94
N ASP A 150 15.98 14.28 -4.14
CA ASP A 150 16.07 15.73 -4.44
C ASP A 150 14.71 16.43 -4.35
N GLY A 151 13.64 15.70 -4.12
CA GLY A 151 12.30 16.26 -3.97
C GLY A 151 12.06 16.91 -2.60
N PRO A 152 10.97 17.70 -2.45
CA PRO A 152 10.61 18.30 -1.18
C PRO A 152 10.32 17.24 -0.12
N LEU A 153 10.71 17.53 1.13
CA LEU A 153 10.56 16.61 2.26
C LEU A 153 9.08 16.27 2.52
N ARG A 154 8.76 14.97 2.54
CA ARG A 154 7.43 14.45 2.84
C ARG A 154 7.52 13.22 3.73
N ILE A 155 7.04 13.34 4.98
CA ILE A 155 7.00 12.23 5.94
C ILE A 155 5.59 12.14 6.53
N PRO A 156 4.72 11.26 6.00
CA PRO A 156 3.43 10.98 6.62
C PRO A 156 3.62 10.33 7.98
N ILE A 157 2.93 10.85 8.99
CA ILE A 157 2.97 10.34 10.35
C ILE A 157 2.15 9.07 10.45
N GLY A 158 2.80 7.98 10.84
CA GLY A 158 2.14 6.70 11.08
C GLY A 158 1.59 6.58 12.48
N GLN A 159 2.41 6.89 13.48
CA GLN A 159 2.06 6.76 14.90
C GLN A 159 2.80 7.81 15.74
N THR A 160 2.21 8.15 16.87
CA THR A 160 2.79 9.06 17.85
C THR A 160 2.76 8.40 19.22
N TYR A 161 3.90 8.41 19.90
CA TYR A 161 4.06 7.81 21.22
C TYR A 161 4.52 8.86 22.23
N ASN A 162 4.08 8.74 23.45
CA ASN A 162 4.64 9.48 24.57
C ASN A 162 5.40 8.49 25.47
N ILE A 163 6.74 8.54 25.37
CA ILE A 163 7.62 7.59 26.06
C ILE A 163 8.16 8.26 27.33
N LYS A 164 7.94 7.64 28.49
CA LYS A 164 8.44 8.13 29.78
C LYS A 164 9.97 8.30 29.74
N GLY A 165 10.44 9.49 30.05
CA GLY A 165 11.88 9.85 30.04
C GLY A 165 12.42 10.31 28.68
N VAL A 166 11.72 10.05 27.58
CA VAL A 166 12.12 10.49 26.22
C VAL A 166 11.23 11.62 25.73
N GLY A 167 9.94 11.57 26.05
CA GLY A 167 8.94 12.52 25.59
C GLY A 167 8.16 11.99 24.36
N ALA A 168 7.74 12.93 23.53
CA ALA A 168 6.99 12.65 22.32
C ALA A 168 7.90 12.09 21.22
N VAL A 169 7.58 10.89 20.74
CA VAL A 169 8.24 10.23 19.61
C VAL A 169 7.22 10.07 18.49
N ILE A 170 7.54 10.64 17.34
CA ILE A 170 6.71 10.57 16.14
C ILE A 170 7.34 9.58 15.17
N CYS A 171 6.58 8.59 14.74
CA CYS A 171 7.02 7.60 13.79
C CYS A 171 6.40 7.85 12.42
N GLY A 172 7.21 7.85 11.39
CA GLY A 172 6.78 8.01 10.00
C GLY A 172 7.74 7.37 9.03
N ARG A 173 7.32 7.32 7.78
CA ARG A 173 8.17 6.88 6.67
C ARG A 173 8.54 8.08 5.82
N VAL A 174 9.82 8.23 5.49
CA VAL A 174 10.25 9.24 4.52
C VAL A 174 9.78 8.81 3.13
N GLU A 175 8.86 9.55 2.53
CA GLU A 175 8.35 9.26 1.18
C GLU A 175 9.20 9.96 0.10
N GLN A 176 9.69 11.15 0.38
CA GLN A 176 10.48 11.97 -0.54
C GLN A 176 11.33 12.96 0.23
N GLY A 177 12.45 13.39 -0.36
CA GLY A 177 13.41 14.30 0.25
C GLY A 177 14.24 13.65 1.35
N VAL A 178 15.24 14.32 1.86
CA VAL A 178 16.13 13.83 2.92
C VAL A 178 15.89 14.64 4.20
N ALA A 179 15.51 13.96 5.28
CA ALA A 179 15.35 14.58 6.58
C ALA A 179 16.70 14.64 7.30
N LYS A 180 17.10 15.80 7.84
CA LYS A 180 18.35 16.00 8.56
C LYS A 180 18.09 16.53 9.96
N LEU A 181 19.02 16.24 10.88
CA LEU A 181 18.99 16.85 12.21
C LEU A 181 19.02 18.37 12.07
N GLU A 182 18.33 19.05 12.97
CA GLU A 182 18.22 20.51 13.04
C GLU A 182 17.38 21.13 11.91
N ASP A 183 16.78 20.33 11.00
CA ASP A 183 15.85 20.82 10.00
C ASP A 183 14.70 21.60 10.65
N LYS A 184 14.38 22.78 10.09
CA LYS A 184 13.15 23.48 10.41
C LYS A 184 12.00 22.83 9.64
N ILE A 185 11.03 22.35 10.38
CA ILE A 185 9.90 21.58 9.83
C ILE A 185 8.56 22.16 10.30
N ALA A 186 7.52 21.81 9.59
CA ALA A 186 6.14 22.04 9.97
C ALA A 186 5.32 20.76 9.77
N ILE A 187 4.13 20.72 10.38
CA ILE A 187 3.22 19.58 10.29
C ILE A 187 1.82 20.08 9.92
N ALA A 188 1.29 19.57 8.82
CA ALA A 188 -0.06 19.86 8.34
C ALA A 188 -0.89 18.55 8.26
N PRO A 189 -2.22 18.62 8.39
CA PRO A 189 -3.07 19.82 8.54
C PRO A 189 -3.15 20.38 9.96
N GLY A 190 -2.47 19.77 10.94
CA GLY A 190 -2.55 20.14 12.36
C GLY A 190 -2.09 21.57 12.71
N GLY A 191 -1.46 22.30 11.76
CA GLY A 191 -1.06 23.70 11.93
C GLY A 191 0.15 23.90 12.82
N PHE A 192 1.01 22.87 12.99
CA PHE A 192 2.22 22.99 13.78
C PHE A 192 3.36 23.61 12.96
N ASN A 193 3.80 24.79 13.38
CA ASN A 193 4.85 25.55 12.73
C ASN A 193 6.05 25.74 13.66
N ASP A 194 7.15 26.26 13.11
CA ASP A 194 8.38 26.59 13.84
C ASP A 194 8.96 25.42 14.66
N LEU A 195 8.78 24.23 14.14
CA LEU A 195 9.29 23.02 14.75
C LEU A 195 10.71 22.72 14.27
N LYS A 196 11.45 21.96 15.08
CA LYS A 196 12.81 21.56 14.78
C LYS A 196 13.01 20.05 15.00
N LEU A 197 13.56 19.37 14.00
CA LEU A 197 13.89 17.96 14.06
C LEU A 197 15.11 17.75 14.98
N PHE A 198 14.92 17.12 16.13
CA PHE A 198 15.95 17.01 17.15
C PHE A 198 16.69 15.68 17.11
N SER A 199 16.00 14.56 16.95
CA SER A 199 16.64 13.25 16.80
C SER A 199 15.97 12.41 15.74
N LEU A 200 16.76 11.54 15.11
CA LEU A 200 16.35 10.52 14.16
C LEU A 200 16.85 9.17 14.66
N GLU A 201 15.95 8.22 14.81
CA GLU A 201 16.30 6.87 15.26
C GLU A 201 15.66 5.80 14.34
N MET A 202 16.48 4.83 13.92
CA MET A 202 16.05 3.65 13.18
C MET A 202 16.72 2.43 13.79
N HIS A 203 15.99 1.33 13.99
CA HIS A 203 16.50 0.09 14.56
C HIS A 203 17.29 0.29 15.86
N ARG A 204 16.82 1.19 16.75
CA ARG A 204 17.45 1.56 18.03
C ARG A 204 18.84 2.22 17.89
N LYS A 205 19.16 2.76 16.72
CA LYS A 205 20.38 3.53 16.47
C LYS A 205 20.02 4.95 16.04
N LYS A 206 20.86 5.90 16.46
CA LYS A 206 20.73 7.32 16.07
C LYS A 206 21.39 7.53 14.72
N TYR A 207 20.76 8.37 13.92
CA TYR A 207 21.24 8.76 12.58
C TYR A 207 21.24 10.27 12.47
N SER A 208 22.12 10.81 11.61
CA SER A 208 22.18 12.24 11.30
C SER A 208 21.18 12.64 10.22
N GLU A 209 20.79 11.70 9.36
CA GLU A 209 19.83 11.89 8.28
C GLU A 209 19.00 10.63 8.04
N ALA A 210 17.84 10.83 7.44
CA ALA A 210 16.96 9.75 6.97
C ALA A 210 16.55 10.02 5.51
N VAL A 211 16.62 8.97 4.68
CA VAL A 211 16.38 9.02 3.25
C VAL A 211 15.02 8.42 2.89
N PRO A 212 14.49 8.69 1.68
CA PRO A 212 13.22 8.13 1.27
C PRO A 212 13.20 6.62 1.41
N GLY A 213 12.14 6.13 2.07
CA GLY A 213 11.90 4.73 2.42
C GLY A 213 12.30 4.32 3.81
N ASP A 214 13.05 5.12 4.51
CA ASP A 214 13.35 4.84 5.91
C ASP A 214 12.10 5.01 6.76
N ASN A 215 11.88 4.04 7.65
CA ASN A 215 10.91 4.14 8.73
C ASN A 215 11.64 4.69 9.95
N VAL A 216 11.31 5.89 10.36
CA VAL A 216 12.07 6.63 11.36
C VAL A 216 11.22 7.06 12.55
N GLY A 217 11.77 6.90 13.74
CA GLY A 217 11.28 7.51 14.97
C GLY A 217 11.98 8.86 15.17
N MET A 218 11.21 9.91 15.41
CA MET A 218 11.69 11.28 15.49
C MET A 218 11.27 11.93 16.80
N THR A 219 12.18 12.67 17.43
CA THR A 219 11.81 13.65 18.44
C THR A 219 11.87 15.03 17.83
N ILE A 220 10.87 15.85 18.12
CA ILE A 220 10.69 17.18 17.52
C ILE A 220 10.59 18.20 18.65
N LYS A 221 11.44 19.23 18.59
CA LYS A 221 11.36 20.39 19.50
C LYS A 221 10.28 21.35 19.05
N GLY A 222 9.60 21.98 20.02
CA GLY A 222 8.52 22.94 19.77
C GLY A 222 7.12 22.32 19.84
N LEU A 223 6.99 21.00 20.02
CA LEU A 223 5.69 20.37 20.25
C LEU A 223 5.26 20.49 21.71
N ASP A 224 3.99 20.86 21.91
CA ASP A 224 3.34 20.80 23.22
C ASP A 224 2.89 19.37 23.52
N LYS A 225 3.15 18.92 24.76
CA LYS A 225 2.74 17.59 25.24
C LYS A 225 1.22 17.35 25.19
N ASN A 226 0.44 18.42 25.29
CA ASN A 226 -1.03 18.39 25.28
C ASN A 226 -1.62 18.52 23.87
N ASN A 227 -0.81 18.96 22.88
CA ASN A 227 -1.23 19.11 21.50
C ASN A 227 -0.24 18.39 20.59
N MET A 228 -0.54 17.15 20.28
CA MET A 228 0.32 16.27 19.50
C MET A 228 -0.22 16.06 18.09
N PRO A 229 0.64 15.96 17.07
CA PRO A 229 0.22 15.60 15.74
C PRO A 229 -0.38 14.18 15.71
N LYS A 230 -1.27 13.95 14.77
CA LYS A 230 -2.04 12.71 14.64
C LYS A 230 -1.48 11.84 13.52
N SER A 231 -1.80 10.56 13.58
CA SER A 231 -1.60 9.66 12.43
C SER A 231 -2.33 10.22 11.21
N GLY A 232 -1.63 10.32 10.10
CA GLY A 232 -2.12 10.91 8.86
C GLY A 232 -1.71 12.37 8.63
N ASP A 233 -1.19 13.06 9.64
CA ASP A 233 -0.55 14.35 9.44
C ASP A 233 0.76 14.17 8.64
N LEU A 234 1.19 15.23 7.96
CA LEU A 234 2.36 15.23 7.09
C LEU A 234 3.42 16.20 7.61
N ILE A 235 4.63 15.69 7.85
CA ILE A 235 5.81 16.52 8.14
C ILE A 235 6.40 16.98 6.81
N PHE A 236 6.72 18.27 6.72
CA PHE A 236 7.33 18.88 5.57
C PHE A 236 8.28 20.01 5.96
N ARG A 237 9.09 20.48 5.01
CA ARG A 237 10.01 21.61 5.20
C ARG A 237 9.41 22.87 4.56
N PRO A 238 9.07 23.92 5.34
CA PRO A 238 8.42 25.14 4.81
C PRO A 238 9.23 25.87 3.74
N SER A 239 10.57 25.82 3.81
CA SER A 239 11.45 26.42 2.81
C SER A 239 11.34 25.79 1.41
N GLU A 240 10.77 24.61 1.30
CA GLU A 240 10.54 23.90 0.03
C GLU A 240 9.10 24.06 -0.50
N GLY A 241 8.31 24.85 0.18
CA GLY A 241 6.92 25.14 -0.13
C GLY A 241 5.97 24.76 1.00
N MET A 242 4.96 25.58 1.17
CA MET A 242 3.92 25.34 2.18
C MET A 242 2.98 24.24 1.72
N VAL A 243 2.69 23.32 2.62
CA VAL A 243 1.65 22.30 2.46
C VAL A 243 0.41 22.75 3.19
N LYS A 244 -0.69 22.87 2.47
CA LYS A 244 -1.99 23.28 3.02
C LYS A 244 -2.99 22.13 2.92
N PRO A 245 -4.05 22.10 3.75
CA PRO A 245 -5.14 21.14 3.60
C PRO A 245 -5.71 21.13 2.19
N THR A 246 -6.11 19.97 1.72
CA THR A 246 -6.73 19.79 0.41
C THR A 246 -8.19 20.19 0.47
N LYS A 247 -8.59 21.16 -0.35
CA LYS A 247 -9.99 21.59 -0.54
C LYS A 247 -10.72 20.61 -1.45
N SER A 248 -10.13 20.31 -2.62
CA SER A 248 -10.65 19.34 -3.56
C SER A 248 -9.49 18.67 -4.33
N PHE A 249 -9.73 17.49 -4.88
CA PHE A 249 -8.77 16.85 -5.75
C PHE A 249 -9.44 16.03 -6.84
N VAL A 250 -8.78 15.96 -7.98
CA VAL A 250 -9.18 15.12 -9.11
C VAL A 250 -8.38 13.83 -9.07
N ALA A 251 -9.06 12.69 -9.13
CA ALA A 251 -8.42 11.40 -9.17
C ALA A 251 -8.92 10.55 -10.33
N GLN A 252 -8.01 9.86 -11.00
CA GLN A 252 -8.34 8.77 -11.88
C GLN A 252 -8.51 7.50 -11.04
N VAL A 253 -9.69 6.92 -11.09
CA VAL A 253 -10.07 5.75 -10.28
C VAL A 253 -10.47 4.57 -11.14
N VAL A 254 -10.34 3.37 -10.60
CA VAL A 254 -10.87 2.12 -11.15
C VAL A 254 -11.81 1.51 -10.13
N VAL A 255 -13.07 1.33 -10.50
CA VAL A 255 -14.08 0.70 -9.63
C VAL A 255 -13.83 -0.80 -9.57
N GLN A 256 -13.59 -1.34 -8.37
CA GLN A 256 -13.31 -2.75 -8.15
C GLN A 256 -14.59 -3.54 -7.93
N GLU A 257 -15.15 -3.45 -6.75
CA GLU A 257 -16.38 -4.15 -6.38
C GLU A 257 -17.33 -3.25 -5.60
N HIS A 258 -18.50 -3.02 -6.20
CA HIS A 258 -19.62 -2.39 -5.53
C HIS A 258 -20.93 -2.98 -6.06
N PRO A 259 -21.88 -3.35 -5.19
CA PRO A 259 -23.13 -4.00 -5.62
C PRO A 259 -24.10 -3.04 -6.34
N GLY A 260 -23.89 -1.74 -6.21
CA GLY A 260 -24.78 -0.72 -6.79
C GLY A 260 -24.05 0.30 -7.64
N GLN A 261 -24.77 1.32 -8.02
CA GLN A 261 -24.28 2.47 -8.78
C GLN A 261 -23.69 3.52 -7.82
N LEU A 262 -22.47 3.95 -8.11
CA LEU A 262 -21.81 5.03 -7.38
C LEU A 262 -22.19 6.37 -8.04
N LYS A 263 -22.96 7.18 -7.34
CA LYS A 263 -23.49 8.47 -7.83
C LYS A 263 -22.78 9.64 -7.17
N VAL A 264 -22.85 10.81 -7.80
CA VAL A 264 -22.46 12.08 -7.18
C VAL A 264 -23.19 12.23 -5.84
N GLY A 265 -22.47 12.70 -4.81
CA GLY A 265 -22.94 12.77 -3.42
C GLY A 265 -22.51 11.58 -2.56
N PHE A 266 -22.03 10.50 -3.13
CA PHE A 266 -21.46 9.38 -2.38
C PHE A 266 -20.22 9.81 -1.58
N SER A 267 -20.12 9.43 -0.32
CA SER A 267 -19.08 9.89 0.61
C SER A 267 -18.32 8.73 1.25
N PRO A 268 -17.47 8.05 0.49
CA PRO A 268 -16.65 6.95 1.01
C PRO A 268 -15.49 7.45 1.87
N ILE A 269 -14.82 6.51 2.57
CA ILE A 269 -13.57 6.79 3.27
C ILE A 269 -12.42 6.64 2.28
N ILE A 270 -11.64 7.69 2.11
CA ILE A 270 -10.43 7.68 1.28
C ILE A 270 -9.20 7.58 2.17
N TYR A 271 -8.32 6.65 1.83
CA TYR A 271 -7.02 6.45 2.45
C TYR A 271 -5.94 6.95 1.50
N CYS A 272 -4.99 7.71 2.06
CA CYS A 272 -3.75 8.09 1.41
C CYS A 272 -2.61 7.86 2.40
N ARG A 273 -1.79 6.86 2.18
CA ARG A 273 -0.78 6.41 3.15
C ARG A 273 -1.40 6.13 4.53
N THR A 274 -1.01 6.91 5.53
CA THR A 274 -1.50 6.80 6.91
C THR A 274 -2.72 7.68 7.19
N ALA A 275 -3.01 8.62 6.31
CA ALA A 275 -4.15 9.51 6.41
C ALA A 275 -5.44 8.86 5.90
N LYS A 276 -6.56 9.18 6.54
CA LYS A 276 -7.90 8.75 6.12
C LYS A 276 -8.96 9.77 6.48
N THR A 277 -9.88 10.00 5.56
CA THR A 277 -11.07 10.82 5.81
C THR A 277 -12.22 10.43 4.89
N ALA A 278 -13.45 10.75 5.28
CA ALA A 278 -14.57 10.69 4.36
C ALA A 278 -14.39 11.80 3.32
N CYS A 279 -14.59 11.48 2.04
CA CYS A 279 -14.54 12.45 0.96
C CYS A 279 -15.81 12.33 0.12
N LYS A 280 -16.47 13.47 -0.12
CA LYS A 280 -17.65 13.52 -0.95
C LYS A 280 -17.25 13.51 -2.43
N MET A 281 -17.84 12.62 -3.21
CA MET A 281 -17.74 12.60 -4.65
C MET A 281 -18.64 13.70 -5.23
N THR A 282 -18.04 14.79 -5.70
CA THR A 282 -18.81 16.00 -6.14
C THR A 282 -19.07 15.99 -7.63
N LYS A 283 -18.20 15.35 -8.42
CA LYS A 283 -18.35 15.31 -9.88
C LYS A 283 -17.68 14.06 -10.45
N ILE A 284 -18.28 13.51 -11.50
CA ILE A 284 -17.67 12.51 -12.36
C ILE A 284 -17.41 13.19 -13.70
N ASN A 285 -16.13 13.42 -14.04
CA ASN A 285 -15.77 14.09 -15.27
C ASN A 285 -16.01 13.20 -16.49
N TRP A 286 -15.54 11.96 -16.41
CA TRP A 286 -15.76 10.95 -17.44
C TRP A 286 -15.66 9.53 -16.87
N LYS A 287 -16.18 8.55 -17.61
CA LYS A 287 -15.96 7.13 -17.36
C LYS A 287 -15.68 6.36 -18.65
N MET A 288 -15.05 5.19 -18.50
CA MET A 288 -14.74 4.27 -19.57
C MET A 288 -14.80 2.82 -19.03
N GLY A 289 -15.39 1.90 -19.80
CA GLY A 289 -15.49 0.50 -19.40
C GLY A 289 -16.09 -0.39 -20.50
N LYS A 290 -16.37 -1.64 -20.17
CA LYS A 290 -16.95 -2.58 -21.12
C LYS A 290 -18.30 -2.12 -21.65
N LYS A 291 -19.15 -1.52 -20.80
CA LYS A 291 -20.48 -1.04 -21.17
C LYS A 291 -20.45 0.19 -22.10
N THR A 292 -19.36 0.95 -22.09
CA THR A 292 -19.15 2.05 -23.02
C THR A 292 -18.43 1.67 -24.30
N GLY A 293 -18.22 0.35 -24.52
CA GLY A 293 -17.44 -0.13 -25.65
C GLY A 293 -15.96 0.29 -25.62
N GLY A 294 -15.43 0.63 -24.43
CA GLY A 294 -14.08 1.16 -24.28
C GLY A 294 -13.94 2.64 -24.67
N GLN A 295 -15.03 3.32 -25.00
CA GLN A 295 -15.02 4.75 -25.31
C GLN A 295 -15.21 5.58 -24.04
N LYS A 296 -14.68 6.79 -24.05
CA LYS A 296 -14.84 7.77 -22.98
C LYS A 296 -16.25 8.37 -23.05
N MET A 297 -16.98 8.31 -21.93
CA MET A 297 -18.29 8.95 -21.76
C MET A 297 -18.12 10.12 -20.78
N ASP A 298 -18.39 11.33 -21.22
CA ASP A 298 -18.29 12.55 -20.41
C ASP A 298 -19.52 12.73 -19.52
N SER A 299 -19.30 13.26 -18.33
CA SER A 299 -20.32 13.59 -17.32
C SER A 299 -21.35 12.48 -17.07
N PRO A 300 -20.94 11.24 -16.82
CA PRO A 300 -21.86 10.13 -16.58
C PRO A 300 -22.60 10.30 -15.25
N PRO A 301 -23.86 9.82 -15.14
CA PRO A 301 -24.65 9.96 -13.92
C PRO A 301 -24.17 9.05 -12.77
N PHE A 302 -23.43 7.98 -13.07
CA PHE A 302 -22.94 7.01 -12.08
C PHE A 302 -21.77 6.18 -12.63
N LEU A 303 -21.08 5.53 -11.70
CA LEU A 303 -20.04 4.54 -11.98
C LEU A 303 -20.50 3.13 -11.56
N GLU A 304 -19.97 2.11 -12.25
CA GLU A 304 -20.22 0.70 -11.97
C GLU A 304 -18.90 -0.09 -11.92
N ARG A 305 -19.01 -1.33 -11.45
CA ARG A 305 -17.88 -2.26 -11.35
C ARG A 305 -17.11 -2.40 -12.67
N GLY A 306 -15.78 -2.35 -12.60
CA GLY A 306 -14.86 -2.53 -13.72
C GLY A 306 -14.71 -1.31 -14.62
N GLU A 307 -15.33 -0.18 -14.28
CA GLU A 307 -15.15 1.09 -14.99
C GLU A 307 -13.96 1.86 -14.46
N SER A 308 -13.22 2.51 -15.35
CA SER A 308 -12.26 3.56 -15.05
C SER A 308 -12.93 4.91 -15.19
N ALA A 309 -12.62 5.82 -14.29
CA ALA A 309 -13.25 7.15 -14.28
C ALA A 309 -12.30 8.22 -13.77
N GLU A 310 -12.61 9.47 -14.08
CA GLU A 310 -12.02 10.64 -13.44
C GLU A 310 -13.07 11.31 -12.59
N VAL A 311 -12.75 11.46 -11.30
CA VAL A 311 -13.69 11.87 -10.27
C VAL A 311 -13.10 13.02 -9.46
N VAL A 312 -13.94 13.97 -9.08
CA VAL A 312 -13.59 15.05 -8.14
C VAL A 312 -14.09 14.67 -6.75
N PHE A 313 -13.19 14.75 -5.78
CA PHE A 313 -13.46 14.50 -4.37
C PHE A 313 -13.21 15.75 -3.52
N GLU A 314 -14.08 15.97 -2.55
CA GLU A 314 -13.92 16.99 -1.50
C GLU A 314 -13.82 16.31 -0.14
N PRO A 315 -12.68 16.47 0.60
CA PRO A 315 -12.54 15.95 1.94
C PRO A 315 -13.50 16.57 2.94
N CYS A 316 -14.14 15.76 3.79
CA CYS A 316 -15.02 16.24 4.85
C CYS A 316 -14.28 16.75 6.11
N LYS A 317 -13.00 16.44 6.23
CA LYS A 317 -12.10 16.92 7.31
C LYS A 317 -10.75 17.28 6.70
N PRO A 318 -9.95 18.11 7.38
CA PRO A 318 -8.61 18.46 6.91
C PRO A 318 -7.81 17.20 6.54
N PHE A 319 -7.30 17.18 5.32
CA PHE A 319 -6.68 16.03 4.69
C PHE A 319 -5.62 16.50 3.70
N ILE A 320 -4.55 15.74 3.53
CA ILE A 320 -3.49 16.08 2.59
C ILE A 320 -3.31 14.94 1.61
N VAL A 321 -3.41 15.29 0.33
CA VAL A 321 -2.97 14.48 -0.80
C VAL A 321 -2.14 15.33 -1.74
N GLU A 322 -1.28 14.72 -2.52
CA GLU A 322 -0.51 15.41 -3.54
C GLU A 322 -0.68 14.71 -4.90
N ALA A 323 -0.45 15.45 -5.98
CA ALA A 323 -0.52 14.86 -7.32
C ALA A 323 0.52 13.74 -7.47
N PHE A 324 0.10 12.62 -8.06
CA PHE A 324 0.92 11.43 -8.22
C PHE A 324 2.26 11.70 -8.93
N ASP A 325 2.25 12.60 -9.91
CA ASP A 325 3.45 12.94 -10.68
C ASP A 325 4.48 13.73 -9.86
N LYS A 326 4.03 14.44 -8.80
CA LYS A 326 4.91 15.20 -7.90
C LYS A 326 5.44 14.35 -6.75
N VAL A 327 4.53 13.66 -6.06
CA VAL A 327 4.85 12.80 -4.91
C VAL A 327 4.07 11.49 -5.04
N PRO A 328 4.62 10.48 -5.75
CA PRO A 328 3.91 9.22 -6.02
C PRO A 328 3.35 8.55 -4.76
N GLY A 329 4.08 8.64 -3.64
CA GLY A 329 3.65 8.11 -2.36
C GLY A 329 2.37 8.75 -1.84
N MET A 330 2.22 10.07 -1.96
CA MET A 330 1.07 10.83 -1.48
C MET A 330 -0.03 11.00 -2.53
N GLY A 331 0.17 10.45 -3.73
CA GLY A 331 -0.77 10.52 -4.84
C GLY A 331 -1.55 9.23 -5.11
N ARG A 332 -1.35 8.16 -4.34
CA ARG A 332 -2.14 6.92 -4.45
C ARG A 332 -3.24 6.91 -3.40
N ILE A 333 -4.45 6.60 -3.81
CA ILE A 333 -5.62 6.56 -2.93
C ILE A 333 -6.36 5.23 -2.97
N ALA A 334 -6.83 4.81 -1.82
CA ALA A 334 -7.76 3.70 -1.62
C ALA A 334 -9.11 4.24 -1.19
N VAL A 335 -10.14 3.93 -1.93
CA VAL A 335 -11.51 4.32 -1.62
C VAL A 335 -12.25 3.12 -1.03
N MET A 336 -12.68 3.25 0.22
CA MET A 336 -13.28 2.17 1.00
C MET A 336 -14.72 2.52 1.39
N ASP A 337 -15.57 1.52 1.40
CA ASP A 337 -16.90 1.57 2.02
C ASP A 337 -17.09 0.37 2.92
N SER A 338 -17.45 0.62 4.18
CA SER A 338 -17.74 -0.43 5.19
C SER A 338 -16.68 -1.56 5.23
N ASN A 339 -15.39 -1.21 5.25
CA ASN A 339 -14.25 -2.13 5.21
C ASN A 339 -13.99 -2.85 3.86
N ALA A 340 -14.75 -2.54 2.82
CA ALA A 340 -14.49 -3.08 1.49
C ALA A 340 -13.84 -2.04 0.58
N LEU A 341 -12.87 -2.50 -0.18
CA LEU A 341 -12.22 -1.70 -1.20
C LEU A 341 -13.14 -1.59 -2.42
N ILE A 342 -13.58 -0.37 -2.71
CA ILE A 342 -14.52 -0.11 -3.82
C ILE A 342 -13.86 0.56 -5.02
N MET A 343 -12.89 1.44 -4.82
CA MET A 343 -12.13 2.05 -5.91
C MET A 343 -10.66 2.16 -5.56
N LEU A 344 -9.84 2.13 -6.59
CA LEU A 344 -8.41 2.40 -6.56
C LEU A 344 -8.12 3.60 -7.43
N GLY A 345 -7.26 4.50 -6.97
CA GLY A 345 -6.99 5.67 -7.77
C GLY A 345 -5.62 6.29 -7.57
N LYS A 346 -5.30 7.14 -8.52
CA LYS A 346 -4.19 8.09 -8.45
C LYS A 346 -4.71 9.51 -8.55
N VAL A 347 -4.19 10.39 -7.73
CA VAL A 347 -4.50 11.82 -7.74
C VAL A 347 -3.82 12.47 -8.93
N LEU A 348 -4.57 13.19 -9.73
CA LEU A 348 -4.06 13.90 -10.91
C LEU A 348 -3.75 15.36 -10.57
N SER A 349 -4.63 16.02 -9.84
CA SER A 349 -4.46 17.41 -9.43
C SER A 349 -5.12 17.67 -8.08
N VAL A 350 -4.61 18.68 -7.38
CA VAL A 350 -5.08 19.08 -6.05
C VAL A 350 -5.31 20.58 -6.02
N GLU A 351 -6.44 20.99 -5.46
CA GLU A 351 -6.75 22.34 -5.06
C GLU A 351 -6.62 22.44 -3.54
N SER A 352 -5.72 23.28 -3.05
CA SER A 352 -5.52 23.50 -1.62
C SER A 352 -6.44 24.60 -1.09
N GLU A 353 -6.68 24.59 0.21
CA GLU A 353 -7.33 25.71 0.91
C GLU A 353 -6.48 26.98 0.77
N ALA A 354 -7.15 28.12 0.84
CA ALA A 354 -6.53 29.44 0.67
C ALA A 354 -5.45 29.78 1.72
#